data_470a8259778ef9d9accd42eeff1ef850
#
_entry.id   470a8259778ef9d9accd42eeff1ef850
#
_cell.length_a   1.000
_cell.length_b   1.000
_cell.length_c   1.000
_cell.angle_alpha   90.00
_cell.angle_beta   90.00
_cell.angle_gamma   90.00
#
_symmetry.space_group_name_H-M   'P 1'
#
loop_
_entity.id
_entity.type
_entity.pdbx_description
1 polymer ?
#
loop_
_entity_poly.entity_id
_entity_poly.type
_entity_poly.pdbx_seq_one_letter_code
_entity_poly.pdbx_strand_id
1 'polypeptide(L)'
;MVAARAAMVYTNVKAGPNYYDPAFDYMERLVRDGRNRMKFSRLIEFLFHNQYRMTDIDSILYRPVYDKFGRFRGEDFRAAFELKYKSERTFNGIELELNGHQFRRIRRLAQLLSIPVYYFVNIENRKFLMFDVLHVEPRFETRYEGKKRDYYAILDVDDLIVSNGLEELRTDLKILLEGR
;
A
#
# COMPACT_ATOMS: atom_id res chain seq x y z
N MET A 1 -11.18 -13.63 15.09
CA MET A 1 -11.51 -14.91 14.38
C MET A 1 -11.40 -14.83 12.85
N VAL A 2 -11.18 -13.68 12.24
CA VAL A 2 -11.06 -13.50 10.76
C VAL A 2 -9.64 -13.73 10.24
N ALA A 3 -8.60 -13.39 11.01
CA ALA A 3 -7.20 -13.56 10.61
C ALA A 3 -6.73 -15.05 10.53
N ALA A 4 -7.31 -15.93 11.36
CA ALA A 4 -6.94 -17.35 11.35
C ALA A 4 -7.45 -18.10 10.09
N ARG A 5 -8.46 -17.58 9.39
CA ARG A 5 -8.96 -18.20 8.14
C ARG A 5 -8.12 -17.86 6.92
N ALA A 6 -7.43 -16.70 6.90
CA ALA A 6 -6.58 -16.32 5.78
C ALA A 6 -5.31 -17.19 5.70
N ALA A 7 -4.73 -17.58 6.85
CA ALA A 7 -3.53 -18.41 6.91
C ALA A 7 -3.75 -19.88 6.50
N MET A 8 -4.99 -20.38 6.60
CA MET A 8 -5.32 -21.78 6.29
C MET A 8 -5.57 -22.08 4.80
N VAL A 9 -5.74 -21.05 3.97
CA VAL A 9 -6.11 -21.23 2.55
C VAL A 9 -4.87 -21.49 1.66
N TYR A 10 -3.66 -21.18 2.12
CA TYR A 10 -2.46 -21.24 1.29
C TYR A 10 -1.77 -22.61 1.20
N THR A 11 -2.22 -23.65 1.93
CA THR A 11 -1.44 -24.89 2.04
C THR A 11 -1.92 -26.07 1.18
N ASN A 12 -3.04 -25.99 0.43
CA ASN A 12 -3.55 -27.15 -0.31
C ASN A 12 -4.29 -26.81 -1.61
N VAL A 13 -3.62 -26.22 -2.61
CA VAL A 13 -4.21 -26.08 -3.95
C VAL A 13 -3.39 -26.84 -4.97
N LYS A 14 -3.85 -28.04 -5.37
CA LYS A 14 -3.41 -28.73 -6.58
C LYS A 14 -4.05 -28.04 -7.79
N ALA A 15 -3.24 -27.56 -8.72
CA ALA A 15 -3.69 -26.97 -9.96
C ALA A 15 -4.48 -27.99 -10.81
N GLY A 16 -5.75 -27.68 -11.08
CA GLY A 16 -6.63 -28.37 -11.99
C GLY A 16 -7.21 -27.37 -13.02
N PRO A 17 -7.90 -27.83 -14.09
CA PRO A 17 -8.37 -26.95 -15.18
C PRO A 17 -9.41 -25.89 -14.79
N ASN A 18 -9.89 -25.87 -13.54
CA ASN A 18 -10.72 -24.83 -12.95
C ASN A 18 -9.97 -24.18 -11.77
N TYR A 19 -8.80 -23.63 -12.06
CA TYR A 19 -7.99 -22.96 -11.05
C TYR A 19 -8.75 -21.73 -10.49
N TYR A 20 -9.32 -21.93 -9.31
CA TYR A 20 -9.82 -20.82 -8.47
C TYR A 20 -8.60 -20.13 -7.86
N ASP A 21 -8.27 -18.93 -8.33
CA ASP A 21 -7.21 -18.13 -7.76
C ASP A 21 -7.76 -17.31 -6.58
N PRO A 22 -7.41 -17.65 -5.32
CA PRO A 22 -7.84 -16.88 -4.15
C PRO A 22 -7.40 -15.42 -4.20
N ALA A 23 -6.37 -15.09 -5.00
CA ALA A 23 -5.94 -13.73 -5.24
C ALA A 23 -7.00 -12.93 -6.02
N PHE A 24 -7.78 -13.57 -6.89
CA PHE A 24 -8.87 -12.90 -7.62
C PHE A 24 -10.00 -12.46 -6.67
N ASP A 25 -10.44 -13.33 -5.78
CA ASP A 25 -11.45 -12.98 -4.76
C ASP A 25 -10.94 -11.89 -3.81
N TYR A 26 -9.67 -11.95 -3.47
CA TYR A 26 -9.05 -10.92 -2.64
C TYR A 26 -9.02 -9.58 -3.37
N MET A 27 -8.67 -9.54 -4.66
CA MET A 27 -8.69 -8.34 -5.49
C MET A 27 -10.09 -7.78 -5.68
N GLU A 28 -11.11 -8.62 -5.90
CA GLU A 28 -12.51 -8.16 -5.96
C GLU A 28 -12.98 -7.55 -4.64
N ARG A 29 -12.60 -8.13 -3.52
CA ARG A 29 -12.91 -7.57 -2.18
C ARG A 29 -12.23 -6.22 -1.98
N LEU A 30 -10.95 -6.10 -2.33
CA LEU A 30 -10.22 -4.82 -2.26
C LEU A 30 -10.87 -3.73 -3.11
N VAL A 31 -11.30 -4.04 -4.34
CA VAL A 31 -12.01 -3.09 -5.21
C VAL A 31 -13.36 -2.69 -4.61
N ARG A 32 -14.10 -3.65 -4.04
CA ARG A 32 -15.38 -3.39 -3.38
C ARG A 32 -15.21 -2.53 -2.14
N ASP A 33 -14.23 -2.82 -1.31
CA ASP A 33 -13.90 -2.05 -0.11
C ASP A 33 -13.41 -0.64 -0.46
N GLY A 34 -12.62 -0.51 -1.52
CA GLY A 34 -12.20 0.79 -2.05
C GLY A 34 -13.38 1.66 -2.50
N ARG A 35 -14.39 1.06 -3.16
CA ARG A 35 -15.62 1.77 -3.52
C ARG A 35 -16.41 2.22 -2.30
N ASN A 36 -16.50 1.41 -1.27
CA ASN A 36 -17.21 1.75 -0.03
C ASN A 36 -16.51 2.87 0.73
N ARG A 37 -15.17 2.83 0.83
CA ARG A 37 -14.37 3.93 1.41
C ARG A 37 -14.58 5.23 0.63
N MET A 38 -14.56 5.19 -0.70
CA MET A 38 -14.81 6.36 -1.53
C MET A 38 -16.23 6.93 -1.33
N LYS A 39 -17.25 6.09 -1.17
CA LYS A 39 -18.61 6.52 -0.86
C LYS A 39 -18.68 7.20 0.51
N PHE A 40 -18.02 6.64 1.50
CA PHE A 40 -17.96 7.21 2.84
C PHE A 40 -17.20 8.54 2.86
N SER A 41 -16.09 8.65 2.15
CA SER A 41 -15.37 9.92 1.98
C SER A 41 -16.26 11.01 1.39
N ARG A 42 -16.98 10.72 0.32
CA ARG A 42 -17.94 11.66 -0.29
C ARG A 42 -19.09 12.03 0.64
N LEU A 43 -19.58 11.09 1.44
CA LEU A 43 -20.61 11.38 2.44
C LEU A 43 -20.08 12.38 3.48
N ILE A 44 -18.87 12.20 3.98
CA ILE A 44 -18.24 13.14 4.94
C ILE A 44 -18.07 14.52 4.31
N GLU A 45 -17.55 14.60 3.08
CA GLU A 45 -17.42 15.86 2.34
C GLU A 45 -18.76 16.57 2.18
N PHE A 46 -19.81 15.83 1.86
CA PHE A 46 -21.18 16.36 1.72
C PHE A 46 -21.76 16.85 3.04
N LEU A 47 -21.71 16.03 4.10
CA LEU A 47 -22.30 16.36 5.40
C LEU A 47 -21.64 17.59 6.05
N PHE A 48 -20.36 17.80 5.80
CA PHE A 48 -19.58 18.88 6.38
C PHE A 48 -19.20 19.98 5.37
N HIS A 49 -19.91 20.07 4.26
CA HIS A 49 -19.73 21.11 3.23
C HIS A 49 -18.26 21.29 2.80
N ASN A 50 -17.55 20.17 2.61
CA ASN A 50 -16.13 20.12 2.25
C ASN A 50 -15.16 20.73 3.29
N GLN A 51 -15.59 20.97 4.53
CA GLN A 51 -14.70 21.42 5.61
C GLN A 51 -13.73 20.31 6.04
N TYR A 52 -14.14 19.04 5.94
CA TYR A 52 -13.33 17.88 6.24
C TYR A 52 -13.12 17.01 4.99
N ARG A 53 -11.94 16.46 4.88
CA ARG A 53 -11.59 15.48 3.85
C ARG A 53 -10.97 14.27 4.52
N MET A 54 -11.25 13.10 3.97
CA MET A 54 -10.64 11.87 4.43
C MET A 54 -9.38 11.56 3.63
N THR A 55 -8.38 11.05 4.34
CA THR A 55 -7.27 10.32 3.75
C THR A 55 -7.09 9.06 4.59
N ASP A 56 -6.86 7.95 3.95
CA ASP A 56 -6.62 6.67 4.61
C ASP A 56 -5.26 6.11 4.20
N ILE A 57 -4.76 5.24 5.03
CA ILE A 57 -3.69 4.31 4.72
C ILE A 57 -4.36 3.00 4.36
N ASP A 58 -3.94 2.37 3.26
CA ASP A 58 -4.60 1.19 2.74
C ASP A 58 -4.47 -0.04 3.65
N SER A 59 -3.34 -0.17 4.34
CA SER A 59 -3.07 -1.34 5.19
C SER A 59 -2.16 -1.02 6.35
N ILE A 60 -2.41 -1.68 7.48
CA ILE A 60 -1.52 -1.65 8.66
C ILE A 60 -1.10 -3.09 8.95
N LEU A 61 0.20 -3.31 9.03
CA LEU A 61 0.80 -4.58 9.41
C LEU A 61 1.02 -4.61 10.91
N TYR A 62 0.58 -5.68 11.54
CA TYR A 62 0.83 -5.92 12.96
C TYR A 62 1.16 -7.39 13.22
N ARG A 63 1.86 -7.63 14.32
CA ARG A 63 2.15 -8.96 14.83
C ARG A 63 1.31 -9.18 16.09
N PRO A 64 0.47 -10.22 16.16
CA PRO A 64 -0.24 -10.56 17.40
C PRO A 64 0.76 -11.02 18.46
N VAL A 65 0.61 -10.50 19.67
CA VAL A 65 1.46 -10.84 20.82
C VAL A 65 0.72 -11.80 21.74
N TYR A 66 1.36 -12.92 22.07
CA TYR A 66 0.83 -13.92 22.97
C TYR A 66 1.73 -14.11 24.19
N ASP A 67 1.14 -14.44 25.33
CA ASP A 67 1.91 -14.84 26.51
C ASP A 67 2.43 -16.29 26.38
N LYS A 68 3.20 -16.72 27.39
CA LYS A 68 3.73 -18.08 27.45
C LYS A 68 2.66 -19.19 27.53
N PHE A 69 1.41 -18.82 27.75
CA PHE A 69 0.26 -19.74 27.77
C PHE A 69 -0.57 -19.70 26.50
N GLY A 70 -0.11 -18.98 25.46
CA GLY A 70 -0.82 -18.81 24.20
C GLY A 70 -2.00 -17.85 24.26
N ARG A 71 -2.16 -17.04 25.32
CA ARG A 71 -3.23 -16.06 25.42
C ARG A 71 -2.84 -14.76 24.72
N PHE A 72 -3.75 -14.24 23.91
CA PHE A 72 -3.56 -12.95 23.24
C PHE A 72 -3.35 -11.81 24.25
N ARG A 73 -2.35 -10.99 24.05
CA ARG A 73 -1.95 -9.86 24.91
C ARG A 73 -2.03 -8.51 24.22
N GLY A 74 -2.13 -8.51 22.92
CA GLY A 74 -2.21 -7.27 22.14
C GLY A 74 -1.62 -7.41 20.75
N GLU A 75 -1.40 -6.28 20.12
CA GLU A 75 -0.90 -6.15 18.76
C GLU A 75 0.36 -5.28 18.76
N ASP A 76 1.37 -5.74 18.05
CA ASP A 76 2.62 -5.03 17.83
C ASP A 76 2.59 -4.48 16.39
N PHE A 77 2.22 -3.20 16.24
CA PHE A 77 2.13 -2.53 14.95
C PHE A 77 3.52 -2.32 14.37
N ARG A 78 3.75 -2.81 13.16
CA ARG A 78 5.07 -2.86 12.52
C ARG A 78 5.26 -1.84 11.42
N ALA A 79 4.25 -1.66 10.59
CA ALA A 79 4.30 -0.76 9.46
C ALA A 79 2.91 -0.40 8.98
N ALA A 80 2.79 0.71 8.26
CA ALA A 80 1.62 1.05 7.47
C ALA A 80 2.01 1.15 5.99
N PHE A 81 1.08 0.84 5.10
CA PHE A 81 1.32 0.80 3.66
C PHE A 81 0.25 1.59 2.92
N GLU A 82 0.71 2.43 2.01
CA GLU A 82 -0.09 3.00 0.92
C GLU A 82 0.16 2.17 -0.33
N LEU A 83 -0.89 1.56 -0.87
CA LEU A 83 -0.80 0.63 -1.99
C LEU A 83 -1.10 1.35 -3.31
N LYS A 84 -0.30 1.10 -4.34
CA LYS A 84 -0.51 1.60 -5.69
C LYS A 84 -0.36 0.48 -6.70
N TYR A 85 -1.18 0.55 -7.72
CA TYR A 85 -1.04 -0.27 -8.91
C TYR A 85 -0.69 0.62 -10.09
N LYS A 86 0.30 0.22 -10.89
CA LYS A 86 0.67 0.89 -12.14
C LYS A 86 0.84 -0.14 -13.24
N SER A 87 0.51 0.26 -14.48
CA SER A 87 0.84 -0.53 -15.65
C SER A 87 2.27 -0.24 -16.11
N GLU A 88 2.90 -1.20 -16.74
CA GLU A 88 4.22 -1.01 -17.39
C GLU A 88 4.19 0.12 -18.42
N ARG A 89 3.04 0.39 -19.05
CA ARG A 89 2.88 1.48 -20.02
C ARG A 89 3.02 2.88 -19.40
N THR A 90 2.72 3.00 -18.11
CA THR A 90 2.77 4.29 -17.38
C THR A 90 4.01 4.43 -16.52
N PHE A 91 4.87 3.41 -16.51
CA PHE A 91 6.11 3.38 -15.75
C PHE A 91 7.29 3.28 -16.71
N ASN A 92 8.11 4.33 -16.78
CA ASN A 92 9.25 4.40 -17.70
C ASN A 92 10.50 3.64 -17.21
N GLY A 93 10.46 3.05 -16.02
CA GLY A 93 11.60 2.33 -15.43
C GLY A 93 12.64 3.21 -14.75
N ILE A 94 12.56 4.52 -14.88
CA ILE A 94 13.53 5.49 -14.37
C ILE A 94 12.92 6.29 -13.21
N GLU A 95 11.71 6.80 -13.40
CA GLU A 95 11.03 7.66 -12.45
C GLU A 95 9.68 7.09 -12.04
N LEU A 96 9.37 7.16 -10.76
CA LEU A 96 8.06 6.84 -10.20
C LEU A 96 7.27 8.12 -9.97
N GLU A 97 6.20 8.32 -10.71
CA GLU A 97 5.29 9.44 -10.54
C GLU A 97 4.12 9.06 -9.63
N LEU A 98 3.88 9.84 -8.59
CA LEU A 98 2.77 9.70 -7.65
C LEU A 98 1.98 11.00 -7.54
N ASN A 99 0.74 10.93 -7.05
CA ASN A 99 -0.03 12.13 -6.74
C ASN A 99 0.66 12.93 -5.63
N GLY A 100 1.13 14.13 -5.93
CA GLY A 100 1.92 14.94 -5.02
C GLY A 100 1.14 15.42 -3.78
N HIS A 101 -0.18 15.68 -3.92
CA HIS A 101 -1.01 16.04 -2.77
C HIS A 101 -1.19 14.87 -1.81
N GLN A 102 -1.39 13.65 -2.36
CA GLN A 102 -1.51 12.45 -1.56
C GLN A 102 -0.17 12.13 -0.87
N PHE A 103 0.93 12.18 -1.60
CA PHE A 103 2.27 11.96 -1.05
C PHE A 103 2.55 12.87 0.15
N ARG A 104 2.30 14.19 0.03
CA ARG A 104 2.49 15.14 1.14
C ARG A 104 1.62 14.82 2.35
N ARG A 105 0.37 14.40 2.14
CA ARG A 105 -0.52 14.01 3.25
C ARG A 105 -0.02 12.77 3.97
N ILE A 106 0.35 11.72 3.21
CA ILE A 106 0.90 10.48 3.76
C ILE A 106 2.21 10.75 4.53
N ARG A 107 3.10 11.59 3.97
CA ARG A 107 4.35 11.97 4.64
C ARG A 107 4.08 12.72 5.95
N ARG A 108 3.11 13.64 5.97
CA ARG A 108 2.72 14.33 7.22
C ARG A 108 2.11 13.37 8.23
N LEU A 109 1.29 12.42 7.79
CA LEU A 109 0.74 11.38 8.65
C LEU A 109 1.85 10.47 9.21
N ALA A 110 2.82 10.07 8.39
CA ALA A 110 3.97 9.28 8.81
C ALA A 110 4.79 9.95 9.92
N GLN A 111 4.91 11.29 9.89
CA GLN A 111 5.57 12.05 10.96
C GLN A 111 4.83 11.99 12.31
N LEU A 112 3.54 11.69 12.31
CA LEU A 112 2.71 11.57 13.50
C LEU A 112 2.61 10.13 14.03
N LEU A 113 2.92 9.15 13.20
CA LEU A 113 2.87 7.73 13.56
C LEU A 113 4.20 7.29 14.17
N SER A 114 4.12 6.39 15.16
CA SER A 114 5.32 5.78 15.77
C SER A 114 5.83 4.57 14.98
N ILE A 115 5.24 4.29 13.82
CA ILE A 115 5.60 3.18 12.93
C ILE A 115 5.97 3.71 11.55
N PRO A 116 6.83 3.03 10.79
CA PRO A 116 7.17 3.42 9.43
C PRO A 116 5.96 3.35 8.50
N VAL A 117 5.93 4.23 7.52
CA VAL A 117 4.88 4.27 6.48
C VAL A 117 5.55 4.11 5.12
N TYR A 118 5.17 3.05 4.42
CA TYR A 118 5.72 2.70 3.12
C TYR A 118 4.72 2.94 2.00
N TYR A 119 5.20 3.43 0.87
CA TYR A 119 4.54 3.17 -0.40
C TYR A 119 4.93 1.79 -0.90
N PHE A 120 3.94 1.05 -1.36
CA PHE A 120 4.11 -0.22 -2.06
C PHE A 120 3.45 -0.09 -3.43
N VAL A 121 4.24 -0.11 -4.47
CA VAL A 121 3.76 0.05 -5.85
C VAL A 121 3.93 -1.26 -6.60
N ASN A 122 2.81 -1.84 -6.99
CA ASN A 122 2.77 -3.05 -7.79
C ASN A 122 2.69 -2.66 -9.28
N ILE A 123 3.66 -3.11 -10.08
CA ILE A 123 3.72 -2.92 -11.52
C ILE A 123 3.40 -4.26 -12.19
N GLU A 124 2.13 -4.44 -12.56
CA GLU A 124 1.59 -5.60 -13.28
C GLU A 124 1.99 -6.96 -12.69
N ASN A 125 2.14 -7.04 -11.36
CA ASN A 125 2.54 -8.25 -10.62
C ASN A 125 3.92 -8.83 -10.99
N ARG A 126 4.78 -8.04 -11.64
CA ARG A 126 6.12 -8.45 -12.07
C ARG A 126 7.23 -7.71 -11.39
N LYS A 127 7.02 -6.43 -11.14
CA LYS A 127 7.96 -5.56 -10.46
C LYS A 127 7.25 -4.85 -9.30
N PHE A 128 7.94 -4.75 -8.18
CA PHE A 128 7.43 -4.09 -6.99
C PHE A 128 8.43 -3.03 -6.55
N LEU A 129 7.92 -1.83 -6.27
CA LEU A 129 8.73 -0.74 -5.75
C LEU A 129 8.26 -0.43 -4.34
N MET A 130 9.20 -0.26 -3.42
CA MET A 130 8.91 0.08 -2.02
C MET A 130 9.84 1.18 -1.52
N PHE A 131 9.31 2.05 -0.67
CA PHE A 131 10.11 3.06 0.02
C PHE A 131 9.39 3.59 1.26
N ASP A 132 10.17 3.96 2.26
CA ASP A 132 9.66 4.69 3.43
C ASP A 132 9.45 6.16 3.05
N VAL A 133 8.26 6.69 3.27
CA VAL A 133 7.90 8.06 2.86
C VAL A 133 8.71 9.16 3.55
N LEU A 134 9.34 8.85 4.70
CA LEU A 134 10.20 9.80 5.41
C LEU A 134 11.65 9.79 4.94
N HIS A 135 12.07 8.74 4.23
CA HIS A 135 13.46 8.53 3.82
C HIS A 135 13.74 8.83 2.34
N VAL A 136 12.74 9.29 1.60
CA VAL A 136 12.89 9.68 0.20
C VAL A 136 12.63 11.18 0.02
N GLU A 137 13.29 11.81 -0.95
CA GLU A 137 13.10 13.23 -1.28
C GLU A 137 12.60 13.37 -2.72
N PRO A 138 11.26 13.43 -2.93
CA PRO A 138 10.70 13.56 -4.26
C PRO A 138 10.91 14.96 -4.82
N ARG A 139 11.14 15.05 -6.11
CA ARG A 139 10.97 16.27 -6.88
C ARG A 139 9.47 16.51 -7.09
N PHE A 140 9.00 17.71 -6.84
CA PHE A 140 7.59 18.07 -7.07
C PHE A 140 7.44 18.86 -8.36
N GLU A 141 6.45 18.46 -9.15
CA GLU A 141 6.16 19.06 -10.44
C GLU A 141 4.66 19.34 -10.60
N THR A 142 4.34 20.48 -11.19
CA THR A 142 2.97 20.82 -11.60
C THR A 142 2.89 20.76 -13.11
N ARG A 143 1.98 19.95 -13.63
CA ARG A 143 1.70 19.85 -15.07
C ARG A 143 0.30 20.36 -15.36
N TYR A 144 0.15 20.99 -16.49
CA TYR A 144 -1.12 21.53 -16.98
C TYR A 144 -1.53 20.78 -18.24
N GLU A 145 -2.73 20.19 -18.21
CA GLU A 145 -3.36 19.59 -19.38
C GLU A 145 -4.66 20.35 -19.64
N GLY A 146 -4.61 21.33 -20.55
CA GLY A 146 -5.70 22.28 -20.75
C GLY A 146 -6.00 23.08 -19.47
N LYS A 147 -7.22 22.94 -18.94
CA LYS A 147 -7.63 23.57 -17.66
C LYS A 147 -7.31 22.73 -16.42
N LYS A 148 -6.91 21.47 -16.61
CA LYS A 148 -6.60 20.56 -15.52
C LYS A 148 -5.19 20.81 -15.02
N ARG A 149 -5.06 20.94 -13.71
CA ARG A 149 -3.79 21.10 -13.02
C ARG A 149 -3.51 19.83 -12.21
N ASP A 150 -2.50 19.10 -12.60
CA ASP A 150 -2.02 17.92 -11.88
C ASP A 150 -0.72 18.23 -11.14
N TYR A 151 -0.58 17.71 -9.94
CA TYR A 151 0.58 17.88 -9.08
C TYR A 151 1.18 16.52 -8.75
N TYR A 152 2.45 16.36 -9.08
CA TYR A 152 3.17 15.10 -8.98
C TYR A 152 4.29 15.17 -7.96
N ALA A 153 4.52 14.06 -7.26
CA ALA A 153 5.75 13.73 -6.57
C ALA A 153 6.49 12.70 -7.44
N ILE A 154 7.70 13.03 -7.86
CA ILE A 154 8.53 12.25 -8.78
C ILE A 154 9.73 11.76 -7.99
N LEU A 155 9.96 10.45 -7.99
CA LEU A 155 11.03 9.75 -7.31
C LEU A 155 11.89 9.04 -8.34
N ASP A 156 13.20 9.09 -8.18
CA ASP A 156 14.11 8.25 -8.93
C ASP A 156 13.98 6.80 -8.48
N VAL A 157 13.90 5.86 -9.41
CA VAL A 157 13.77 4.43 -9.09
C VAL A 157 15.01 3.89 -8.39
N ASP A 158 16.18 4.48 -8.63
CA ASP A 158 17.44 4.08 -8.00
C ASP A 158 17.45 4.37 -6.48
N ASP A 159 16.58 5.27 -5.99
CA ASP A 159 16.40 5.57 -4.57
C ASP A 159 15.39 4.61 -3.88
N LEU A 160 14.83 3.66 -4.62
CA LEU A 160 13.76 2.78 -4.14
C LEU A 160 14.25 1.34 -4.00
N ILE A 161 13.57 0.59 -3.15
CA ILE A 161 13.72 -0.88 -3.12
C ILE A 161 12.95 -1.43 -4.32
N VAL A 162 13.64 -2.13 -5.21
CA VAL A 162 13.07 -2.72 -6.43
C VAL A 162 13.16 -4.23 -6.33
N SER A 163 12.01 -4.90 -6.34
CA SER A 163 11.92 -6.36 -6.35
C SER A 163 11.38 -6.85 -7.70
N ASN A 164 12.10 -7.72 -8.39
CA ASN A 164 11.69 -8.31 -9.66
C ASN A 164 11.09 -9.70 -9.42
N GLY A 165 9.81 -9.73 -9.13
CA GLY A 165 9.08 -10.96 -8.82
C GLY A 165 8.92 -11.22 -7.31
N LEU A 166 8.18 -12.30 -7.01
CA LEU A 166 7.70 -12.57 -5.65
C LEU A 166 8.80 -13.03 -4.68
N GLU A 167 9.84 -13.70 -5.16
CA GLU A 167 10.93 -14.21 -4.31
C GLU A 167 11.82 -13.05 -3.80
N GLU A 168 12.17 -12.10 -4.67
CA GLU A 168 12.89 -10.89 -4.26
C GLU A 168 12.01 -10.07 -3.30
N LEU A 169 10.74 -9.86 -3.65
CA LEU A 169 9.79 -9.15 -2.80
C LEU A 169 9.71 -9.74 -1.39
N ARG A 170 9.64 -11.07 -1.29
CA ARG A 170 9.62 -11.77 0.01
C ARG A 170 10.86 -11.49 0.82
N THR A 171 12.02 -11.52 0.17
CA THR A 171 13.32 -11.26 0.81
C THR A 171 13.40 -9.82 1.31
N ASP A 172 13.05 -8.88 0.44
CA ASP A 172 13.09 -7.44 0.75
C ASP A 172 12.10 -7.06 1.86
N LEU A 173 10.88 -7.58 1.81
CA LEU A 173 9.90 -7.40 2.89
C LEU A 173 10.40 -7.97 4.22
N LYS A 174 11.05 -9.12 4.19
CA LYS A 174 11.62 -9.71 5.41
C LYS A 174 12.70 -8.82 6.02
N ILE A 175 13.63 -8.33 5.20
CA ILE A 175 14.68 -7.40 5.65
C ILE A 175 14.07 -6.13 6.23
N LEU A 176 13.09 -5.56 5.53
CA LEU A 176 12.44 -4.32 5.92
C LEU A 176 11.65 -4.42 7.22
N LEU A 177 11.04 -5.57 7.50
CA LEU A 177 10.19 -5.78 8.67
C LEU A 177 10.92 -6.37 9.88
N GLU A 178 11.97 -7.15 9.66
CA GLU A 178 12.74 -7.84 10.71
C GLU A 178 14.08 -7.16 11.02
N GLY A 179 14.61 -6.37 10.11
CA GLY A 179 15.92 -5.71 10.22
C GLY A 179 15.95 -4.48 11.15
N ARG A 180 14.88 -4.24 11.93
CA ARG A 180 14.76 -3.13 12.88
C ARG A 180 14.71 -3.56 14.31
#